data_51d6eca1f051498e623f41579931e5fc
#
_entry.id   51d6eca1f051498e623f41579931e5fc
#
_cell.length_a   1.000
_cell.length_b   1.000
_cell.length_c   1.000
_cell.angle_alpha   90.00
_cell.angle_beta   90.00
_cell.angle_gamma   90.00
#
_symmetry.space_group_name_H-M   'P 1'
#
loop_
_entity.id
_entity.type
_entity.pdbx_description
1 polymer ?
#
loop_
_entity_poly.entity_id
_entity_poly.type
_entity_poly.pdbx_seq_one_letter_code
_entity_poly.pdbx_strand_id
1 'polypeptide(L)'
;DGLILITVESGDFVSWQMEEGFSTFNEYRGDLSVLRASGVYTQDPQAVPLAGRACDLFDPYAMDDSNPALGQGVFHLVTGNAGGIESSLGTDSQGAERPNTNPCP
;
A
#
# COMPACT_ATOMS: atom_id res chain seq x y z
N ASP A 1 -0.03 -6.18 16.24
CA ASP A 1 -1.17 -6.26 15.96
C ASP A 1 -1.68 -5.36 14.91
N GLY A 2 -1.23 -5.26 13.79
CA GLY A 2 -1.80 -4.56 12.67
C GLY A 2 -1.04 -3.34 12.22
N LEU A 3 -0.09 -2.87 12.98
CA LEU A 3 0.71 -1.74 12.53
C LEU A 3 1.93 -2.25 11.80
N ILE A 4 1.96 -2.04 10.49
CA ILE A 4 3.07 -2.46 9.66
C ILE A 4 3.85 -1.21 9.26
N LEU A 5 5.11 -1.17 9.68
CA LEU A 5 5.99 -0.04 9.38
C LEU A 5 6.64 -0.24 8.02
N ILE A 6 6.58 0.79 7.18
CA ILE A 6 7.08 0.74 5.83
C ILE A 6 8.34 1.58 5.73
N THR A 7 9.37 1.03 5.10
CA THR A 7 10.61 1.74 4.82
C THR A 7 10.85 1.77 3.31
N VAL A 8 11.14 2.94 2.77
CA VAL A 8 11.48 3.09 1.35
C VAL A 8 12.99 3.26 1.26
N GLU A 9 13.63 2.36 0.53
CA GLU A 9 15.09 2.37 0.38
C GLU A 9 15.46 2.60 -1.07
N SER A 10 16.37 3.52 -1.30
CA SER A 10 16.96 3.79 -2.61
C SER A 10 15.95 4.13 -3.71
N GLY A 11 14.74 4.48 -3.34
CA GLY A 11 13.72 4.87 -4.32
C GLY A 11 13.12 3.74 -5.15
N ASP A 12 13.72 2.55 -5.11
CA ASP A 12 13.26 1.43 -5.93
C ASP A 12 12.70 0.29 -5.11
N PHE A 13 12.74 0.40 -3.80
CA PHE A 13 12.52 -0.74 -2.93
C PHE A 13 11.74 -0.32 -1.70
N VAL A 14 10.64 -1.00 -1.44
CA VAL A 14 9.79 -0.76 -0.29
C VAL A 14 9.85 -1.99 0.59
N SER A 15 10.18 -1.83 1.86
CA SER A 15 10.21 -2.94 2.79
C SER A 15 9.39 -2.61 4.02
N TRP A 16 9.01 -3.64 4.75
CA TRP A 16 8.23 -3.47 5.98
C TRP A 16 8.62 -4.56 6.96
N GLN A 17 8.17 -4.38 8.19
CA GLN A 17 8.47 -5.29 9.27
C GLN A 17 7.66 -6.57 9.11
N MET A 18 8.31 -7.73 9.23
CA MET A 18 7.60 -9.00 9.22
C MET A 18 6.77 -9.12 10.51
N GLU A 19 5.46 -9.25 10.37
CA GLU A 19 4.55 -9.36 11.50
C GLU A 19 4.09 -10.80 11.66
N GLU A 20 4.10 -11.28 12.89
CA GLU A 20 3.57 -12.61 13.18
C GLU A 20 2.07 -12.61 13.01
N GLY A 21 1.54 -13.74 12.58
CA GLY A 21 0.11 -13.89 12.39
C GLY A 21 -0.34 -13.69 10.96
N PHE A 22 0.52 -13.17 10.09
CA PHE A 22 0.19 -13.01 8.68
C PHE A 22 0.98 -13.99 7.85
N SER A 23 0.31 -14.64 6.89
CA SER A 23 0.97 -15.58 5.99
C SER A 23 1.52 -14.89 4.75
N THR A 24 0.86 -13.83 4.30
CA THR A 24 1.30 -13.06 3.15
C THR A 24 0.98 -11.59 3.40
N PHE A 25 1.44 -10.74 2.49
CA PHE A 25 1.22 -9.29 2.59
C PHE A 25 0.75 -8.76 1.25
N ASN A 26 -0.01 -7.65 1.30
CA ASN A 26 -0.37 -6.89 0.11
C ASN A 26 0.24 -5.50 0.21
N GLU A 27 0.80 -5.02 -0.88
CA GLU A 27 1.36 -3.67 -0.94
C GLU A 27 0.60 -2.88 -1.98
N TYR A 28 0.15 -1.68 -1.61
CA TYR A 28 -0.61 -0.79 -2.48
C TYR A 28 0.19 0.48 -2.70
N ARG A 29 0.29 0.91 -3.95
CA ARG A 29 0.91 2.17 -4.31
C ARG A 29 -0.15 3.05 -4.95
N GLY A 30 -0.16 4.32 -4.60
CA GLY A 30 -1.13 5.25 -5.17
C GLY A 30 -0.50 6.58 -5.52
N ASP A 31 -1.22 7.34 -6.33
CA ASP A 31 -0.86 8.69 -6.72
C ASP A 31 -1.33 9.65 -5.63
N LEU A 32 -0.41 10.41 -5.07
CA LEU A 32 -0.72 11.29 -3.96
C LEU A 32 -1.71 12.39 -4.35
N SER A 33 -1.65 12.89 -5.58
CA SER A 33 -2.58 13.92 -6.02
C SER A 33 -4.00 13.37 -6.18
N VAL A 34 -4.13 12.12 -6.62
CA VAL A 34 -5.43 11.46 -6.71
C VAL A 34 -6.01 11.23 -5.31
N LEU A 35 -5.16 10.85 -4.37
CA LEU A 35 -5.60 10.69 -2.98
C LEU A 35 -6.15 12.01 -2.44
N ARG A 36 -5.45 13.11 -2.66
CA ARG A 36 -5.90 14.43 -2.18
C ARG A 36 -7.21 14.85 -2.82
N ALA A 37 -7.42 14.51 -4.09
CA ALA A 37 -8.62 14.91 -4.81
C ALA A 37 -9.81 14.02 -4.52
N SER A 38 -9.60 12.72 -4.31
CA SER A 38 -10.69 11.75 -4.24
C SER A 38 -10.83 11.04 -2.90
N GLY A 39 -9.77 11.01 -2.09
CA GLY A 39 -9.78 10.27 -0.83
C GLY A 39 -9.65 8.77 -1.00
N VAL A 40 -9.30 8.29 -2.19
CA VAL A 40 -9.20 6.85 -2.47
C VAL A 40 -7.78 6.36 -2.19
N TYR A 41 -7.64 5.41 -1.27
CA TYR A 41 -6.33 4.87 -0.88
C TYR A 41 -5.87 3.71 -1.75
N THR A 42 -6.80 2.86 -2.20
CA THR A 42 -6.45 1.71 -3.04
C THR A 42 -6.93 1.99 -4.45
N GLN A 43 -6.07 2.64 -5.21
CA GLN A 43 -6.40 3.16 -6.54
C GLN A 43 -6.24 2.10 -7.61
N ASP A 44 -7.04 2.20 -8.67
CA ASP A 44 -7.02 1.23 -9.75
C ASP A 44 -5.81 1.48 -10.67
N PRO A 45 -4.88 0.53 -10.78
CA PRO A 45 -3.71 0.73 -11.64
C PRO A 45 -4.05 0.91 -13.11
N GLN A 46 -5.22 0.45 -13.54
CA GLN A 46 -5.62 0.64 -14.93
C GLN A 46 -6.15 2.03 -15.20
N ALA A 47 -6.63 2.72 -14.17
CA ALA A 47 -7.18 4.06 -14.30
C ALA A 47 -6.19 5.13 -13.87
N VAL A 48 -5.26 4.80 -12.96
CA VAL A 48 -4.32 5.75 -12.38
C VAL A 48 -2.90 5.28 -12.73
N PRO A 49 -2.18 6.00 -13.58
CA PRO A 49 -0.88 5.51 -14.07
C PRO A 49 0.17 5.25 -13.00
N LEU A 50 0.17 6.03 -11.91
CA LEU A 50 1.15 5.84 -10.84
C LEU A 50 0.71 4.82 -9.80
N ALA A 51 -0.52 4.32 -9.88
CA ALA A 51 -1.01 3.32 -8.94
C ALA A 51 -0.47 1.94 -9.31
N GLY A 52 -0.32 1.11 -8.31
CA GLY A 52 0.10 -0.27 -8.49
C GLY A 52 -0.22 -1.07 -7.25
N ARG A 53 -0.11 -2.38 -7.37
CA ARG A 53 -0.30 -3.26 -6.22
C ARG A 53 0.48 -4.54 -6.41
N ALA A 54 0.92 -5.11 -5.31
CA ALA A 54 1.52 -6.43 -5.28
C ALA A 54 0.78 -7.23 -4.21
N CYS A 55 0.20 -8.34 -4.60
CA CYS A 55 -0.71 -9.11 -3.75
C CYS A 55 -0.09 -10.44 -3.36
N ASP A 56 -0.43 -10.90 -2.16
CA ASP A 56 -0.02 -12.21 -1.64
C ASP A 56 1.49 -12.40 -1.64
N LEU A 57 2.20 -11.38 -1.17
CA LEU A 57 3.66 -11.43 -1.08
C LEU A 57 4.07 -12.24 0.14
N PHE A 58 4.98 -13.19 -0.05
CA PHE A 58 5.52 -13.97 1.06
C PHE A 58 6.63 -13.24 1.79
N ASP A 59 7.33 -12.34 1.10
CA ASP A 59 8.43 -11.60 1.68
C ASP A 59 7.99 -10.19 2.05
N PRO A 60 8.59 -9.57 3.08
CA PRO A 60 8.17 -8.25 3.54
C PRO A 60 8.80 -7.13 2.73
N TYR A 61 8.78 -7.23 1.41
CA TYR A 61 9.30 -6.18 0.55
C TYR A 61 8.68 -6.29 -0.84
N ALA A 62 8.73 -5.18 -1.56
CA ALA A 62 8.27 -5.11 -2.94
C ALA A 62 9.13 -4.11 -3.69
N MET A 63 9.29 -4.34 -4.99
CA MET A 63 9.99 -3.40 -5.85
C MET A 63 9.03 -2.30 -6.26
N ASP A 64 9.54 -1.06 -6.29
CA ASP A 64 8.78 0.08 -6.76
C ASP A 64 9.40 0.56 -8.05
N ASP A 65 8.75 0.25 -9.17
CA ASP A 65 9.22 0.67 -10.49
C ASP A 65 8.54 1.95 -10.97
N SER A 66 7.83 2.65 -10.08
CA SER A 66 7.22 3.92 -10.45
C SER A 66 8.29 4.97 -10.71
N ASN A 67 7.96 5.91 -11.59
CA ASN A 67 8.89 6.96 -11.96
C ASN A 67 8.12 8.28 -12.04
N PRO A 68 7.71 8.82 -10.89
CA PRO A 68 6.91 10.04 -10.90
C PRO A 68 7.72 11.23 -11.43
N ALA A 69 7.05 12.09 -12.20
CA ALA A 69 7.65 13.29 -12.71
C ALA A 69 7.76 14.34 -11.61
N LEU A 70 8.46 15.43 -11.89
CA LEU A 70 8.54 16.54 -10.95
C LEU A 70 7.12 17.02 -10.58
N GLY A 71 6.90 17.21 -9.29
CA GLY A 71 5.61 17.62 -8.79
C GLY A 71 4.63 16.50 -8.54
N GLN A 72 4.98 15.28 -8.91
CA GLN A 72 4.18 14.09 -8.62
C GLN A 72 4.76 13.33 -7.43
N GLY A 73 3.91 12.61 -6.72
CA GLY A 73 4.35 11.79 -5.62
C GLY A 73 3.50 10.53 -5.52
N VAL A 74 4.07 9.50 -4.92
CA VAL A 74 3.36 8.25 -4.66
C VAL A 74 3.38 7.97 -3.17
N PHE A 75 2.42 7.16 -2.72
CA PHE A 75 2.40 6.66 -1.35
C PHE A 75 2.27 5.14 -1.38
N HIS A 76 2.63 4.51 -0.28
CA HIS A 76 2.59 3.06 -0.15
C HIS A 76 1.84 2.68 1.12
N LEU A 77 1.01 1.64 1.03
CA LEU A 77 0.31 1.06 2.17
C LEU A 77 0.50 -0.45 2.10
N VAL A 78 0.57 -1.07 3.26
CA VAL A 78 0.78 -2.52 3.37
C VAL A 78 -0.28 -3.09 4.30
N THR A 79 -0.87 -4.22 3.89
CA THR A 79 -1.76 -5.00 4.73
C THR A 79 -1.19 -6.41 4.87
N GLY A 80 -1.67 -7.15 5.88
CA GLY A 80 -1.32 -8.54 6.07
C GLY A 80 -2.52 -9.43 5.85
N ASN A 81 -2.28 -10.63 5.35
CA ASN A 81 -3.33 -11.62 5.11
C ASN A 81 -3.19 -12.76 6.10
N ALA A 82 -4.28 -13.11 6.77
CA ALA A 82 -4.31 -14.22 7.72
C ALA A 82 -5.62 -14.97 7.51
N GLY A 83 -5.52 -16.26 7.13
CA GLY A 83 -6.70 -17.08 6.95
C GLY A 83 -7.67 -16.55 5.91
N GLY A 84 -7.16 -15.91 4.88
CA GLY A 84 -8.00 -15.33 3.82
C GLY A 84 -8.60 -13.97 4.15
N ILE A 85 -8.19 -13.38 5.28
CA ILE A 85 -8.70 -12.09 5.72
C ILE A 85 -7.58 -11.07 5.66
N GLU A 86 -7.82 -9.98 4.97
CA GLU A 86 -6.85 -8.89 4.85
C GLU A 86 -7.02 -7.93 6.02
N SER A 87 -5.91 -7.47 6.59
CA SER A 87 -5.95 -6.52 7.68
C SER A 87 -6.33 -5.12 7.17
N SER A 88 -6.59 -4.22 8.13
CA SER A 88 -6.92 -2.82 7.85
C SER A 88 -5.74 -2.11 7.20
N LEU A 89 -6.02 -1.06 6.44
CA LEU A 89 -4.99 -0.14 5.91
C LEU A 89 -4.46 0.82 6.97
N GLY A 90 -4.96 0.71 8.21
CA GLY A 90 -4.58 1.62 9.28
C GLY A 90 -5.52 2.80 9.36
N THR A 91 -5.14 3.79 10.16
CA THR A 91 -5.96 4.98 10.35
C THR A 91 -5.25 6.22 9.81
N ASP A 92 -6.05 7.22 9.45
CA ASP A 92 -5.51 8.51 8.99
C ASP A 92 -5.16 9.38 10.20
N SER A 93 -4.73 10.62 9.92
CA SER A 93 -4.28 11.53 10.99
C SER A 93 -5.39 11.95 11.93
N GLN A 94 -6.64 11.71 11.57
CA GLN A 94 -7.80 12.03 12.41
C GLN A 94 -8.36 10.81 13.13
N GLY A 95 -7.69 9.66 13.01
CA GLY A 95 -8.09 8.44 13.68
C GLY A 95 -9.16 7.63 12.96
N ALA A 96 -9.55 8.05 11.75
CA ALA A 96 -10.53 7.29 10.98
C ALA A 96 -9.83 6.19 10.18
N GLU A 97 -10.45 5.02 10.12
CA GLU A 97 -9.88 3.92 9.38
C GLU A 97 -9.88 4.23 7.88
N ARG A 98 -8.76 3.96 7.22
CA ARG A 98 -8.65 4.14 5.77
C ARG A 98 -9.46 3.05 5.07
N PRO A 99 -10.48 3.43 4.29
CA PRO A 99 -11.27 2.41 3.59
C PRO A 99 -10.48 1.75 2.48
N ASN A 100 -10.62 0.43 2.35
CA ASN A 100 -10.02 -0.34 1.26
C ASN A 100 -11.12 -0.63 0.25
N THR A 101 -11.34 0.29 -0.67
CA THR A 101 -12.43 0.21 -1.63
C THR A 101 -12.07 -0.59 -2.87
N ASN A 102 -10.80 -0.97 -3.02
CA ASN A 102 -10.34 -1.73 -4.18
C ASN A 102 -9.26 -2.72 -3.73
N PRO A 103 -9.62 -3.71 -2.91
CA PRO A 103 -8.62 -4.62 -2.33
C PRO A 103 -8.03 -5.57 -3.35
N CYS A 104 -6.90 -6.16 -2.99
CA CYS A 104 -6.32 -7.27 -3.75
C CYS A 104 -7.32 -8.42 -3.83
N PRO A 105 -7.34 -9.16 -4.97
CA PRO A 105 -8.28 -10.27 -5.13
C PRO A 105 -8.03 -11.43 -4.18
#